data_0844ec795c9f0070cc2c1733fae7bdfa
#
_entry.id   0844ec795c9f0070cc2c1733fae7bdfa
#
_cell.length_a   1.000
_cell.length_b   1.000
_cell.length_c   1.000
_cell.angle_alpha   90.00
_cell.angle_beta   90.00
_cell.angle_gamma   90.00
#
_symmetry.space_group_name_H-M   'P 1'
#
loop_
_entity.id
_entity.type
_entity.pdbx_description
1 polymer ?
#
loop_
_entity_poly.entity_id
_entity_poly.type
_entity_poly.pdbx_seq_one_letter_code
_entity_poly.pdbx_strand_id
1 'polypeptide(L)'
;MSDDLFLDSFRKLLDGLGSDPWPELEASGFLDVLRPEAEGGAGLDLSGLFPLAFECGRQAAPPALLQTLLARIADPAACDCADAAPVLVAGGVDADAARALCAAADAAMMAGAIDALQAMTLDHASTRRQFGREISKFQAIQHQIAVMAEEVMAARMAAETALVGAPLSISAPAAAVAKMRCGEAAQACSGIAHAVHGAIGVSAEHALHRFTGALHRLRLSHGGESYWARRLGEWALSRRDDASTLARSL
;
A
#
# COMPACT_ATOMS: atom_id res chain seq x y z
N MET A 1 -7.03 -0.96 -24.04
CA MET A 1 -7.46 0.21 -23.26
C MET A 1 -6.17 0.79 -22.68
N SER A 2 -5.88 2.08 -22.80
CA SER A 2 -4.60 2.57 -22.24
C SER A 2 -4.66 2.44 -20.72
N ASP A 3 -3.54 2.05 -20.10
CA ASP A 3 -3.43 1.83 -18.65
C ASP A 3 -3.90 3.06 -17.85
N ASP A 4 -3.68 4.26 -18.38
CA ASP A 4 -4.16 5.53 -17.82
C ASP A 4 -5.69 5.60 -17.72
N LEU A 5 -6.43 5.18 -18.76
CA LEU A 5 -7.90 5.23 -18.75
C LEU A 5 -8.50 4.22 -17.76
N PHE A 6 -7.87 3.06 -17.61
CA PHE A 6 -8.28 2.04 -16.64
C PHE A 6 -8.11 2.56 -15.21
N LEU A 7 -6.95 3.13 -14.91
CA LEU A 7 -6.65 3.68 -13.59
C LEU A 7 -7.53 4.90 -13.27
N ASP A 8 -7.81 5.77 -14.25
CA ASP A 8 -8.73 6.91 -14.08
C ASP A 8 -10.17 6.47 -13.78
N SER A 9 -10.61 5.36 -14.39
CA SER A 9 -11.92 4.78 -14.10
C SER A 9 -11.98 4.24 -12.66
N PHE A 10 -10.91 3.59 -12.21
CA PHE A 10 -10.79 3.12 -10.83
C PHE A 10 -10.78 4.27 -9.82
N ARG A 11 -10.04 5.36 -10.09
CA ARG A 11 -10.04 6.58 -9.25
C ARG A 11 -11.44 7.16 -9.09
N LYS A 12 -12.16 7.32 -10.20
CA LYS A 12 -13.54 7.84 -10.18
C LYS A 12 -14.48 6.93 -9.38
N LEU A 13 -14.30 5.61 -9.49
CA LEU A 13 -15.05 4.67 -8.68
C LEU A 13 -14.78 4.89 -7.18
N LEU A 14 -13.50 4.97 -6.78
CA LEU A 14 -13.12 5.20 -5.38
C LEU A 14 -13.67 6.52 -4.82
N ASP A 15 -13.64 7.60 -5.63
CA ASP A 15 -14.16 8.92 -5.26
C ASP A 15 -15.68 8.90 -5.06
N GLY A 16 -16.41 8.02 -5.76
CA GLY A 16 -17.86 7.88 -5.71
C GLY A 16 -18.38 6.93 -4.63
N LEU A 17 -17.53 6.14 -3.97
CA LEU A 17 -17.96 5.11 -3.03
C LEU A 17 -18.72 5.70 -1.84
N GLY A 18 -19.93 5.19 -1.62
CA GLY A 18 -20.80 5.53 -0.49
C GLY A 18 -20.44 4.78 0.79
N SER A 19 -21.37 4.81 1.76
CA SER A 19 -21.22 4.11 3.04
C SER A 19 -21.26 2.58 2.92
N ASP A 20 -21.93 2.06 1.87
CA ASP A 20 -21.88 0.65 1.46
C ASP A 20 -21.30 0.59 0.04
N PRO A 21 -19.99 0.32 -0.11
CA PRO A 21 -19.32 0.36 -1.41
C PRO A 21 -19.52 -0.91 -2.25
N TRP A 22 -19.99 -2.01 -1.65
CA TRP A 22 -19.95 -3.33 -2.28
C TRP A 22 -20.80 -3.46 -3.54
N PRO A 23 -22.04 -2.93 -3.61
CA PRO A 23 -22.86 -3.03 -4.84
C PRO A 23 -22.19 -2.35 -6.05
N GLU A 24 -21.55 -1.18 -5.84
CA GLU A 24 -20.85 -0.46 -6.91
C GLU A 24 -19.57 -1.15 -7.32
N LEU A 25 -18.80 -1.68 -6.37
CA LEU A 25 -17.59 -2.46 -6.62
C LEU A 25 -17.90 -3.73 -7.41
N GLU A 26 -18.97 -4.46 -7.06
CA GLU A 26 -19.46 -5.63 -7.81
C GLU A 26 -19.82 -5.27 -9.25
N ALA A 27 -20.61 -4.24 -9.43
CA ALA A 27 -21.06 -3.81 -10.75
C ALA A 27 -19.92 -3.31 -11.64
N SER A 28 -18.83 -2.82 -11.04
CA SER A 28 -17.68 -2.27 -11.76
C SER A 28 -16.76 -3.31 -12.40
N GLY A 29 -16.75 -4.55 -11.88
CA GLY A 29 -15.83 -5.61 -12.28
C GLY A 29 -14.38 -5.45 -11.77
N PHE A 30 -14.06 -4.39 -11.02
CA PHE A 30 -12.71 -4.19 -10.49
C PHE A 30 -12.29 -5.23 -9.46
N LEU A 31 -13.22 -5.91 -8.81
CA LEU A 31 -12.89 -6.97 -7.85
C LEU A 31 -12.34 -8.24 -8.52
N ASP A 32 -12.61 -8.45 -9.79
CA ASP A 32 -12.23 -9.64 -10.56
C ASP A 32 -11.01 -9.44 -11.49
N VAL A 33 -10.32 -8.29 -11.38
CA VAL A 33 -9.26 -7.92 -12.33
C VAL A 33 -8.06 -8.87 -12.34
N LEU A 34 -7.76 -9.55 -11.24
CA LEU A 34 -6.68 -10.55 -11.15
C LEU A 34 -7.09 -11.95 -11.62
N ARG A 35 -8.39 -12.21 -11.79
CA ARG A 35 -8.87 -13.50 -12.28
C ARG A 35 -8.57 -13.64 -13.78
N PRO A 36 -8.34 -14.89 -14.25
CA PRO A 36 -8.15 -15.14 -15.68
C PRO A 36 -9.34 -14.65 -16.53
N GLU A 37 -9.07 -14.17 -17.74
CA GLU A 37 -10.12 -13.77 -18.70
C GLU A 37 -11.11 -14.91 -19.00
N ALA A 38 -10.61 -16.16 -19.08
CA ALA A 38 -11.44 -17.35 -19.29
C ALA A 38 -12.46 -17.59 -18.16
N GLU A 39 -12.24 -16.99 -16.99
CA GLU A 39 -13.11 -17.06 -15.82
C GLU A 39 -13.89 -15.76 -15.57
N GLY A 40 -13.87 -14.84 -16.53
CA GLY A 40 -14.60 -13.57 -16.46
C GLY A 40 -13.84 -12.42 -15.77
N GLY A 41 -12.55 -12.58 -15.49
CA GLY A 41 -11.69 -11.52 -14.99
C GLY A 41 -11.01 -10.72 -16.09
N ALA A 42 -10.10 -9.80 -15.71
CA ALA A 42 -9.30 -9.02 -16.66
C ALA A 42 -7.87 -9.60 -16.87
N GLY A 43 -7.48 -10.64 -16.14
CA GLY A 43 -6.20 -11.32 -16.29
C GLY A 43 -4.98 -10.44 -15.93
N LEU A 44 -5.14 -9.45 -15.07
CA LEU A 44 -4.02 -8.59 -14.65
C LEU A 44 -2.98 -9.42 -13.88
N ASP A 45 -1.73 -9.09 -14.09
CA ASP A 45 -0.62 -9.56 -13.28
C ASP A 45 -0.41 -8.68 -12.02
N LEU A 46 0.61 -9.00 -11.23
CA LEU A 46 0.92 -8.22 -10.03
C LEU A 46 1.39 -6.79 -10.35
N SER A 47 1.98 -6.56 -11.52
CA SER A 47 2.37 -5.21 -11.94
C SER A 47 1.13 -4.33 -12.18
N GLY A 48 0.04 -4.92 -12.69
CA GLY A 48 -1.26 -4.26 -12.80
C GLY A 48 -1.98 -4.06 -11.45
N LEU A 49 -1.70 -4.89 -10.45
CA LEU A 49 -2.24 -4.72 -9.09
C LEU A 49 -1.63 -3.51 -8.38
N PHE A 50 -0.32 -3.23 -8.58
CA PHE A 50 0.37 -2.16 -7.87
C PHE A 50 -0.35 -0.81 -7.97
N PRO A 51 -0.67 -0.26 -9.17
CA PRO A 51 -1.33 1.04 -9.28
C PRO A 51 -2.71 1.08 -8.61
N LEU A 52 -3.45 -0.02 -8.61
CA LEU A 52 -4.76 -0.11 -7.94
C LEU A 52 -4.60 -0.07 -6.41
N ALA A 53 -3.70 -0.87 -5.86
CA ALA A 53 -3.40 -0.88 -4.43
C ALA A 53 -2.86 0.48 -3.95
N PHE A 54 -1.99 1.11 -4.75
CA PHE A 54 -1.45 2.43 -4.47
C PHE A 54 -2.56 3.50 -4.43
N GLU A 55 -3.50 3.50 -5.41
CA GLU A 55 -4.63 4.43 -5.39
C GLU A 55 -5.59 4.18 -4.22
N CYS A 56 -5.84 2.93 -3.85
CA CYS A 56 -6.58 2.62 -2.62
C CYS A 56 -5.95 3.31 -1.39
N GLY A 57 -4.61 3.28 -1.31
CA GLY A 57 -3.87 3.98 -0.26
C GLY A 57 -4.01 5.49 -0.33
N ARG A 58 -3.85 6.08 -1.52
CA ARG A 58 -3.95 7.53 -1.73
C ARG A 58 -5.31 8.12 -1.34
N GLN A 59 -6.36 7.35 -1.46
CA GLN A 59 -7.73 7.76 -1.13
C GLN A 59 -8.18 7.28 0.25
N ALA A 60 -7.31 6.62 1.01
CA ALA A 60 -7.64 5.98 2.28
C ALA A 60 -8.87 5.08 2.17
N ALA A 61 -8.96 4.31 1.07
CA ALA A 61 -10.02 3.33 0.86
C ALA A 61 -9.99 2.24 1.95
N PRO A 62 -11.12 1.57 2.22
CA PRO A 62 -11.13 0.45 3.16
C PRO A 62 -10.16 -0.67 2.73
N PRO A 63 -9.28 -1.17 3.63
CA PRO A 63 -8.40 -2.29 3.29
C PRO A 63 -9.13 -3.54 2.81
N ALA A 64 -10.37 -3.76 3.26
CA ALA A 64 -11.22 -4.86 2.81
C ALA A 64 -11.43 -4.89 1.29
N LEU A 65 -11.42 -3.75 0.59
CA LEU A 65 -11.50 -3.69 -0.87
C LEU A 65 -10.35 -4.48 -1.50
N LEU A 66 -9.12 -4.17 -1.12
CA LEU A 66 -7.94 -4.83 -1.66
C LEU A 66 -7.88 -6.30 -1.25
N GLN A 67 -8.26 -6.62 0.00
CA GLN A 67 -8.31 -7.99 0.47
C GLN A 67 -9.39 -8.82 -0.25
N THR A 68 -10.55 -8.24 -0.57
CA THR A 68 -11.58 -8.91 -1.37
C THR A 68 -11.10 -9.20 -2.79
N LEU A 69 -10.43 -8.23 -3.42
CA LEU A 69 -9.84 -8.40 -4.75
C LEU A 69 -8.82 -9.56 -4.77
N LEU A 70 -7.97 -9.68 -3.75
CA LEU A 70 -7.04 -10.81 -3.61
C LEU A 70 -7.76 -12.12 -3.32
N ALA A 71 -8.77 -12.13 -2.45
CA ALA A 71 -9.53 -13.33 -2.11
C ALA A 71 -10.24 -13.93 -3.34
N ARG A 72 -10.68 -13.09 -4.28
CA ARG A 72 -11.35 -13.52 -5.51
C ARG A 72 -10.48 -14.31 -6.49
N ILE A 73 -9.17 -14.30 -6.31
CA ILE A 73 -8.28 -15.22 -7.04
C ILE A 73 -8.65 -16.68 -6.74
N ALA A 74 -9.08 -16.98 -5.50
CA ALA A 74 -9.40 -18.34 -5.06
C ALA A 74 -10.91 -18.58 -4.89
N ASP A 75 -11.67 -17.57 -4.49
CA ASP A 75 -13.13 -17.63 -4.29
C ASP A 75 -13.81 -16.45 -4.99
N PRO A 76 -14.41 -16.67 -6.17
CA PRO A 76 -15.11 -15.62 -6.92
C PRO A 76 -16.30 -14.98 -6.18
N ALA A 77 -16.83 -15.63 -5.14
CA ALA A 77 -17.94 -15.13 -4.33
C ALA A 77 -17.48 -14.30 -3.11
N ALA A 78 -16.16 -14.16 -2.89
CA ALA A 78 -15.65 -13.39 -1.77
C ALA A 78 -16.13 -11.93 -1.86
N CYS A 79 -16.65 -11.41 -0.74
CA CYS A 79 -17.13 -10.04 -0.58
C CYS A 79 -16.82 -9.55 0.82
N ASP A 80 -16.49 -8.27 0.99
CA ASP A 80 -16.13 -7.63 2.28
C ASP A 80 -15.09 -8.44 3.09
N CYS A 81 -14.07 -8.92 2.39
CA CYS A 81 -13.05 -9.77 2.98
C CYS A 81 -12.06 -8.92 3.81
N ALA A 82 -12.00 -9.18 5.10
CA ALA A 82 -11.06 -8.47 5.98
C ALA A 82 -9.61 -8.97 5.86
N ASP A 83 -9.42 -10.25 5.47
CA ASP A 83 -8.11 -10.91 5.31
C ASP A 83 -8.23 -11.99 4.21
N ALA A 84 -7.52 -11.78 3.10
CA ALA A 84 -7.53 -12.71 1.95
C ALA A 84 -6.70 -13.98 2.20
N ALA A 85 -5.71 -13.95 3.10
CA ALA A 85 -4.78 -15.07 3.26
C ALA A 85 -5.47 -16.41 3.60
N PRO A 86 -6.46 -16.49 4.53
CA PRO A 86 -7.20 -17.72 4.79
C PRO A 86 -7.99 -18.23 3.57
N VAL A 87 -8.56 -17.31 2.77
CA VAL A 87 -9.34 -17.67 1.56
C VAL A 87 -8.42 -18.26 0.50
N LEU A 88 -7.27 -17.63 0.26
CA LEU A 88 -6.24 -18.12 -0.65
C LEU A 88 -5.74 -19.51 -0.25
N VAL A 89 -5.48 -19.72 1.04
CA VAL A 89 -5.04 -21.03 1.57
C VAL A 89 -6.12 -22.09 1.39
N ALA A 90 -7.38 -21.77 1.64
CA ALA A 90 -8.50 -22.68 1.38
C ALA A 90 -8.63 -23.04 -0.11
N GLY A 91 -8.27 -22.13 -1.01
CA GLY A 91 -8.17 -22.35 -2.46
C GLY A 91 -6.90 -23.10 -2.91
N GLY A 92 -6.05 -23.55 -1.98
CA GLY A 92 -4.86 -24.36 -2.28
C GLY A 92 -3.56 -23.57 -2.43
N VAL A 93 -3.55 -22.27 -2.14
CA VAL A 93 -2.32 -21.46 -2.14
C VAL A 93 -1.50 -21.78 -0.88
N ASP A 94 -0.18 -21.89 -1.03
CA ASP A 94 0.73 -22.04 0.12
C ASP A 94 0.56 -20.90 1.13
N ALA A 95 0.58 -21.20 2.42
CA ALA A 95 0.29 -20.22 3.47
C ALA A 95 1.33 -19.08 3.56
N ASP A 96 2.61 -19.38 3.30
CA ASP A 96 3.66 -18.34 3.27
C ASP A 96 3.53 -17.47 2.01
N ALA A 97 3.17 -18.07 0.86
CA ALA A 97 2.90 -17.34 -0.38
C ALA A 97 1.65 -16.46 -0.26
N ALA A 98 0.57 -16.96 0.31
CA ALA A 98 -0.65 -16.18 0.56
C ALA A 98 -0.38 -14.97 1.46
N ARG A 99 0.36 -15.17 2.55
CA ARG A 99 0.79 -14.10 3.45
C ARG A 99 1.69 -13.08 2.76
N ALA A 100 2.64 -13.54 1.93
CA ALA A 100 3.55 -12.67 1.19
C ALA A 100 2.80 -11.79 0.19
N LEU A 101 1.82 -12.35 -0.53
CA LEU A 101 0.97 -11.62 -1.46
C LEU A 101 0.16 -10.52 -0.75
N CYS A 102 -0.52 -10.87 0.34
CA CYS A 102 -1.26 -9.90 1.14
C CYS A 102 -0.35 -8.82 1.73
N ALA A 103 0.85 -9.18 2.20
CA ALA A 103 1.82 -8.21 2.73
C ALA A 103 2.35 -7.26 1.65
N ALA A 104 2.62 -7.74 0.43
CA ALA A 104 3.05 -6.89 -0.68
C ALA A 104 1.94 -5.93 -1.13
N ALA A 105 0.69 -6.40 -1.18
CA ALA A 105 -0.46 -5.55 -1.47
C ALA A 105 -0.68 -4.48 -0.37
N ASP A 106 -0.57 -4.85 0.91
CA ASP A 106 -0.58 -3.89 2.01
C ASP A 106 0.54 -2.85 1.88
N ALA A 107 1.76 -3.27 1.48
CA ALA A 107 2.89 -2.36 1.26
C ALA A 107 2.59 -1.36 0.14
N ALA A 108 1.98 -1.78 -0.97
CA ALA A 108 1.57 -0.89 -2.04
C ALA A 108 0.49 0.12 -1.59
N MET A 109 -0.49 -0.34 -0.80
CA MET A 109 -1.49 0.54 -0.21
C MET A 109 -0.86 1.51 0.80
N MET A 110 0.10 1.07 1.61
CA MET A 110 0.86 1.95 2.51
C MET A 110 1.65 3.01 1.73
N ALA A 111 2.32 2.63 0.64
CA ALA A 111 3.06 3.57 -0.22
C ALA A 111 2.15 4.68 -0.76
N GLY A 112 0.94 4.33 -1.21
CA GLY A 112 -0.07 5.31 -1.64
C GLY A 112 -0.55 6.23 -0.52
N ALA A 113 -0.79 5.69 0.67
CA ALA A 113 -1.19 6.48 1.83
C ALA A 113 -0.09 7.44 2.31
N ILE A 114 1.18 7.01 2.23
CA ILE A 114 2.35 7.85 2.57
C ILE A 114 2.50 8.99 1.55
N ASP A 115 2.29 8.71 0.25
CA ASP A 115 2.30 9.72 -0.81
C ASP A 115 1.22 10.79 -0.59
N ALA A 116 -0.01 10.38 -0.29
CA ALA A 116 -1.09 11.32 0.05
C ALA A 116 -0.76 12.14 1.31
N LEU A 117 -0.18 11.51 2.32
CA LEU A 117 0.23 12.18 3.56
C LEU A 117 1.30 13.25 3.30
N GLN A 118 2.26 12.98 2.40
CA GLN A 118 3.26 13.97 1.97
C GLN A 118 2.59 15.14 1.24
N ALA A 119 1.70 14.87 0.29
CA ALA A 119 0.99 15.91 -0.45
C ALA A 119 0.19 16.85 0.48
N MET A 120 -0.54 16.28 1.44
CA MET A 120 -1.28 17.04 2.46
C MET A 120 -0.34 17.88 3.35
N THR A 121 0.82 17.33 3.72
CA THR A 121 1.79 18.02 4.57
C THR A 121 2.45 19.17 3.83
N LEU A 122 2.76 18.99 2.54
CA LEU A 122 3.32 20.04 1.68
C LEU A 122 2.30 21.18 1.46
N ASP A 123 1.04 20.85 1.19
CA ASP A 123 -0.03 21.83 1.05
C ASP A 123 -0.21 22.64 2.33
N HIS A 124 -0.33 21.97 3.49
CA HIS A 124 -0.42 22.62 4.77
C HIS A 124 0.77 23.56 5.05
N ALA A 125 1.99 23.10 4.77
CA ALA A 125 3.19 23.92 4.99
C ALA A 125 3.25 25.15 4.09
N SER A 126 2.72 25.07 2.87
CA SER A 126 2.69 26.17 1.89
C SER A 126 1.58 27.19 2.14
N THR A 127 0.49 26.79 2.81
CA THR A 127 -0.67 27.65 3.09
C THR A 127 -0.65 28.24 4.50
N ARG A 128 -0.14 27.50 5.50
CA ARG A 128 -0.08 27.94 6.89
C ARG A 128 0.95 29.06 7.08
N ARG A 129 0.53 30.16 7.67
CA ARG A 129 1.39 31.32 7.97
C ARG A 129 1.61 31.47 9.48
N GLN A 130 2.88 31.59 9.88
CA GLN A 130 3.31 31.92 11.25
C GLN A 130 4.57 32.78 11.20
N PHE A 131 4.78 33.62 12.22
CA PHE A 131 5.93 34.54 12.27
C PHE A 131 6.09 35.38 11.00
N GLY A 132 4.96 35.84 10.42
CA GLY A 132 4.91 36.74 9.26
C GLY A 132 5.11 36.08 7.90
N ARG A 133 5.34 34.75 7.80
CA ARG A 133 5.55 34.01 6.53
C ARG A 133 4.96 32.62 6.56
N GLU A 134 4.90 31.97 5.40
CA GLU A 134 4.52 30.55 5.27
C GLU A 134 5.50 29.65 6.05
N ILE A 135 5.01 28.60 6.69
CA ILE A 135 5.87 27.71 7.47
C ILE A 135 6.82 26.92 6.57
N SER A 136 6.50 26.70 5.29
CA SER A 136 7.40 26.11 4.28
C SER A 136 8.70 26.89 4.05
N LYS A 137 8.78 28.15 4.48
CA LYS A 137 9.99 29.00 4.37
C LYS A 137 10.99 28.80 5.53
N PHE A 138 10.66 27.95 6.52
CA PHE A 138 11.58 27.62 7.60
C PHE A 138 12.39 26.38 7.24
N GLN A 139 13.73 26.46 7.41
CA GLN A 139 14.65 25.35 7.08
C GLN A 139 14.29 24.04 7.79
N ALA A 140 13.83 24.09 9.04
CA ALA A 140 13.42 22.90 9.78
C ALA A 140 12.25 22.18 9.11
N ILE A 141 11.26 22.90 8.57
CA ILE A 141 10.13 22.32 7.84
C ILE A 141 10.58 21.78 6.47
N GLN A 142 11.44 22.54 5.76
CA GLN A 142 12.00 22.08 4.48
C GLN A 142 12.76 20.77 4.62
N HIS A 143 13.58 20.65 5.68
CA HIS A 143 14.30 19.41 5.96
C HIS A 143 13.36 18.24 6.24
N GLN A 144 12.32 18.43 7.05
CA GLN A 144 11.33 17.38 7.33
C GLN A 144 10.59 16.94 6.07
N ILE A 145 10.19 17.86 5.20
CA ILE A 145 9.54 17.55 3.92
C ILE A 145 10.49 16.81 2.97
N ALA A 146 11.78 17.17 2.96
CA ALA A 146 12.78 16.45 2.16
C ALA A 146 12.94 15.00 2.64
N VAL A 147 13.01 14.77 3.95
CA VAL A 147 13.03 13.41 4.52
C VAL A 147 11.77 12.63 4.14
N MET A 148 10.58 13.26 4.21
CA MET A 148 9.35 12.59 3.73
C MET A 148 9.45 12.20 2.26
N ALA A 149 10.02 13.05 1.39
CA ALA A 149 10.15 12.75 -0.03
C ALA A 149 11.06 11.53 -0.29
N GLU A 150 12.17 11.41 0.45
CA GLU A 150 13.05 10.23 0.39
C GLU A 150 12.30 8.97 0.81
N GLU A 151 11.55 9.02 1.93
CA GLU A 151 10.78 7.91 2.44
C GLU A 151 9.67 7.46 1.50
N VAL A 152 8.93 8.40 0.89
CA VAL A 152 7.88 8.15 -0.11
C VAL A 152 8.46 7.42 -1.31
N MET A 153 9.56 7.91 -1.87
CA MET A 153 10.18 7.30 -3.05
C MET A 153 10.71 5.89 -2.75
N ALA A 154 11.37 5.70 -1.61
CA ALA A 154 11.89 4.40 -1.22
C ALA A 154 10.77 3.38 -0.95
N ALA A 155 9.67 3.79 -0.30
CA ALA A 155 8.50 2.94 -0.06
C ALA A 155 7.82 2.55 -1.37
N ARG A 156 7.60 3.51 -2.27
CA ARG A 156 6.99 3.27 -3.58
C ARG A 156 7.80 2.27 -4.39
N MET A 157 9.11 2.49 -4.54
CA MET A 157 9.99 1.59 -5.30
C MET A 157 9.99 0.18 -4.72
N ALA A 158 10.07 0.04 -3.40
CA ALA A 158 10.06 -1.26 -2.76
C ALA A 158 8.74 -2.02 -3.00
N ALA A 159 7.60 -1.32 -2.88
CA ALA A 159 6.28 -1.92 -3.10
C ALA A 159 6.05 -2.30 -4.58
N GLU A 160 6.47 -1.44 -5.51
CA GLU A 160 6.36 -1.69 -6.96
C GLU A 160 7.23 -2.89 -7.38
N THR A 161 8.46 -2.97 -6.86
CA THR A 161 9.37 -4.09 -7.14
C THR A 161 8.84 -5.43 -6.59
N ALA A 162 8.11 -5.43 -5.48
CA ALA A 162 7.54 -6.65 -4.91
C ALA A 162 6.34 -7.19 -5.69
N LEU A 163 5.61 -6.34 -6.38
CA LEU A 163 4.41 -6.71 -7.14
C LEU A 163 4.74 -6.89 -8.63
N VAL A 164 5.47 -7.96 -8.95
CA VAL A 164 5.87 -8.34 -10.30
C VAL A 164 5.56 -9.81 -10.56
N GLY A 165 5.09 -10.14 -11.76
CA GLY A 165 4.81 -11.51 -12.19
C GLY A 165 3.34 -11.93 -12.02
N ALA A 166 3.08 -13.22 -12.17
CA ALA A 166 1.71 -13.76 -12.07
C ALA A 166 1.16 -13.66 -10.63
N PRO A 167 -0.16 -13.56 -10.43
CA PRO A 167 -0.76 -13.27 -9.12
C PRO A 167 -0.33 -14.19 -7.97
N LEU A 168 -0.04 -15.46 -8.27
CA LEU A 168 0.37 -16.44 -7.24
C LEU A 168 1.88 -16.75 -7.25
N SER A 169 2.70 -16.00 -8.00
CA SER A 169 4.15 -16.17 -8.11
C SER A 169 4.95 -15.10 -7.35
N ILE A 170 4.43 -14.66 -6.21
CA ILE A 170 5.04 -13.61 -5.39
C ILE A 170 6.42 -14.03 -4.84
N SER A 171 7.40 -13.14 -4.93
CA SER A 171 8.69 -13.27 -4.25
C SER A 171 8.53 -12.93 -2.76
N ALA A 172 8.61 -13.94 -1.89
CA ALA A 172 8.51 -13.70 -0.45
C ALA A 172 9.63 -12.78 0.10
N PRO A 173 10.90 -12.86 -0.36
CA PRO A 173 11.93 -11.88 0.00
C PRO A 173 11.61 -10.46 -0.46
N ALA A 174 11.11 -10.27 -1.69
CA ALA A 174 10.73 -8.94 -2.19
C ALA A 174 9.53 -8.37 -1.40
N ALA A 175 8.52 -9.20 -1.09
CA ALA A 175 7.42 -8.83 -0.21
C ALA A 175 7.90 -8.42 1.19
N ALA A 176 8.90 -9.13 1.75
CA ALA A 176 9.51 -8.80 3.03
C ALA A 176 10.18 -7.43 3.00
N VAL A 177 10.99 -7.13 1.98
CA VAL A 177 11.64 -5.83 1.80
C VAL A 177 10.61 -4.71 1.67
N ALA A 178 9.58 -4.90 0.84
CA ALA A 178 8.51 -3.93 0.64
C ALA A 178 7.76 -3.63 1.95
N LYS A 179 7.36 -4.68 2.66
CA LYS A 179 6.60 -4.52 3.91
C LYS A 179 7.39 -3.83 5.01
N MET A 180 8.67 -4.17 5.15
CA MET A 180 9.58 -3.51 6.11
C MET A 180 9.79 -2.04 5.72
N ARG A 181 10.15 -1.77 4.46
CA ARG A 181 10.46 -0.41 4.01
C ARG A 181 9.26 0.52 4.10
N CYS A 182 8.07 0.04 3.68
CA CYS A 182 6.82 0.80 3.82
C CYS A 182 6.43 1.00 5.28
N GLY A 183 6.69 0.03 6.17
CA GLY A 183 6.44 0.15 7.60
C GLY A 183 7.30 1.23 8.28
N GLU A 184 8.59 1.27 7.97
CA GLU A 184 9.52 2.31 8.43
C GLU A 184 9.11 3.70 7.92
N ALA A 185 8.84 3.81 6.61
CA ALA A 185 8.37 5.04 5.99
C ALA A 185 7.05 5.55 6.57
N ALA A 186 6.10 4.63 6.84
CA ALA A 186 4.83 4.97 7.47
C ALA A 186 5.02 5.61 8.85
N GLN A 187 5.94 5.08 9.65
CA GLN A 187 6.26 5.62 10.96
C GLN A 187 6.91 7.01 10.88
N ALA A 188 7.93 7.14 10.03
CA ALA A 188 8.66 8.39 9.84
C ALA A 188 7.74 9.50 9.30
N CYS A 189 7.02 9.22 8.21
CA CYS A 189 6.13 10.19 7.56
C CYS A 189 4.94 10.58 8.44
N SER A 190 4.34 9.63 9.19
CA SER A 190 3.28 9.97 10.16
C SER A 190 3.77 10.90 11.24
N GLY A 191 4.97 10.66 11.80
CA GLY A 191 5.57 11.53 12.81
C GLY A 191 5.82 12.95 12.29
N ILE A 192 6.41 13.07 11.09
CA ILE A 192 6.67 14.35 10.44
C ILE A 192 5.35 15.08 10.14
N ALA A 193 4.36 14.40 9.56
CA ALA A 193 3.08 14.99 9.22
C ALA A 193 2.38 15.57 10.46
N HIS A 194 2.31 14.82 11.55
CA HIS A 194 1.75 15.32 12.81
C HIS A 194 2.55 16.50 13.39
N ALA A 195 3.88 16.47 13.31
CA ALA A 195 4.72 17.58 13.78
C ALA A 195 4.48 18.86 12.97
N VAL A 196 4.37 18.76 11.64
CA VAL A 196 4.16 19.93 10.75
C VAL A 196 2.74 20.48 10.88
N HIS A 197 1.71 19.63 10.99
CA HIS A 197 0.32 20.08 11.16
C HIS A 197 0.04 20.61 12.58
N GLY A 198 0.77 20.13 13.60
CA GLY A 198 0.52 20.49 15.00
C GLY A 198 -0.86 20.03 15.47
N ALA A 199 -1.53 20.85 16.28
CA ALA A 199 -2.81 20.51 16.90
C ALA A 199 -3.93 20.13 15.90
N ILE A 200 -3.96 20.73 14.71
CA ILE A 200 -4.98 20.42 13.69
C ILE A 200 -4.81 18.98 13.17
N GLY A 201 -3.59 18.47 13.12
CA GLY A 201 -3.31 17.12 12.63
C GLY A 201 -3.83 15.98 13.52
N VAL A 202 -4.14 16.27 14.80
CA VAL A 202 -4.76 15.30 15.73
C VAL A 202 -6.26 15.53 15.90
N SER A 203 -6.81 16.58 15.27
CA SER A 203 -8.25 16.85 15.27
C SER A 203 -9.00 15.89 14.34
N ALA A 204 -10.21 15.46 14.74
CA ALA A 204 -11.10 14.68 13.90
C ALA A 204 -11.62 15.45 12.67
N GLU A 205 -11.50 16.78 12.66
CA GLU A 205 -11.90 17.63 11.54
C GLU A 205 -10.91 17.54 10.35
N HIS A 206 -9.65 17.16 10.60
CA HIS A 206 -8.62 17.05 9.57
C HIS A 206 -8.47 15.60 9.12
N ALA A 207 -8.37 15.38 7.79
CA ALA A 207 -8.30 14.03 7.21
C ALA A 207 -7.02 13.23 7.58
N LEU A 208 -6.00 13.88 8.16
CA LEU A 208 -4.70 13.29 8.49
C LEU A 208 -4.84 11.98 9.30
N HIS A 209 -5.73 11.97 10.30
CA HIS A 209 -5.95 10.81 11.18
C HIS A 209 -6.45 9.57 10.42
N ARG A 210 -7.15 9.73 9.30
CA ARG A 210 -7.61 8.61 8.45
C ARG A 210 -6.41 7.88 7.85
N PHE A 211 -5.44 8.63 7.29
CA PHE A 211 -4.24 8.07 6.69
C PHE A 211 -3.31 7.45 7.73
N THR A 212 -3.01 8.17 8.81
CA THR A 212 -2.12 7.65 9.87
C THR A 212 -2.72 6.44 10.57
N GLY A 213 -4.04 6.41 10.78
CA GLY A 213 -4.76 5.26 11.31
C GLY A 213 -4.75 4.05 10.35
N ALA A 214 -4.91 4.28 9.05
CA ALA A 214 -4.79 3.24 8.03
C ALA A 214 -3.37 2.66 7.98
N LEU A 215 -2.35 3.52 7.95
CA LEU A 215 -0.94 3.14 7.97
C LEU A 215 -0.59 2.30 9.20
N HIS A 216 -1.07 2.68 10.38
CA HIS A 216 -0.84 1.91 11.61
C HIS A 216 -1.44 0.50 11.54
N ARG A 217 -2.65 0.33 11.00
CA ARG A 217 -3.27 -0.99 10.82
C ARG A 217 -2.54 -1.82 9.76
N LEU A 218 -2.30 -1.27 8.57
CA LEU A 218 -1.63 -1.96 7.46
C LEU A 218 -0.19 -2.37 7.82
N ARG A 219 0.51 -1.58 8.63
CA ARG A 219 1.84 -1.91 9.13
C ARG A 219 1.86 -3.22 9.92
N LEU A 220 0.81 -3.50 10.69
CA LEU A 220 0.74 -4.69 11.55
C LEU A 220 0.07 -5.88 10.86
N SER A 221 -0.79 -5.67 9.85
CA SER A 221 -1.45 -6.73 9.10
C SER A 221 -0.42 -7.60 8.35
N HIS A 222 -0.66 -8.87 8.24
CA HIS A 222 0.17 -9.88 7.55
C HIS A 222 1.66 -9.90 7.98
N GLY A 223 1.96 -9.38 9.18
CA GLY A 223 3.30 -9.32 9.79
C GLY A 223 3.93 -7.93 9.74
N GLY A 224 4.45 -7.50 10.91
CA GLY A 224 5.21 -6.24 11.04
C GLY A 224 6.69 -6.40 10.68
N GLU A 225 7.46 -5.31 10.83
CA GLU A 225 8.86 -5.21 10.41
C GLU A 225 9.73 -6.33 11.01
N SER A 226 9.59 -6.62 12.31
CA SER A 226 10.39 -7.66 12.98
C SER A 226 10.10 -9.07 12.46
N TYR A 227 8.84 -9.35 12.07
CA TYR A 227 8.47 -10.62 11.46
C TYR A 227 9.17 -10.78 10.11
N TRP A 228 9.06 -9.77 9.24
CA TRP A 228 9.62 -9.82 7.90
C TRP A 228 11.16 -9.73 7.89
N ALA A 229 11.76 -8.96 8.82
CA ALA A 229 13.21 -8.91 8.99
C ALA A 229 13.79 -10.30 9.33
N ARG A 230 13.13 -11.02 10.24
CA ARG A 230 13.55 -12.41 10.58
C ARG A 230 13.43 -13.33 9.38
N ARG A 231 12.29 -13.31 8.66
CA ARG A 231 12.07 -14.16 7.47
C ARG A 231 13.08 -13.88 6.36
N LEU A 232 13.38 -12.60 6.11
CA LEU A 232 14.39 -12.19 5.13
C LEU A 232 15.79 -12.65 5.55
N GLY A 233 16.13 -12.53 6.84
CA GLY A 233 17.40 -13.00 7.39
C GLY A 233 17.55 -14.51 7.26
N GLU A 234 16.52 -15.30 7.60
CA GLU A 234 16.50 -16.75 7.44
C GLU A 234 16.74 -17.15 5.97
N TRP A 235 16.03 -16.48 5.03
CA TRP A 235 16.22 -16.69 3.60
C TRP A 235 17.64 -16.36 3.13
N ALA A 236 18.20 -15.21 3.52
CA ALA A 236 19.54 -14.79 3.14
C ALA A 236 20.61 -15.76 3.66
N LEU A 237 20.50 -16.22 4.92
CA LEU A 237 21.43 -17.18 5.52
C LEU A 237 21.35 -18.56 4.86
N SER A 238 20.18 -18.97 4.37
CA SER A 238 20.01 -20.27 3.70
C SER A 238 20.73 -20.33 2.34
N ARG A 239 20.93 -19.21 1.65
CA ARG A 239 21.49 -19.15 0.30
C ARG A 239 23.03 -19.16 0.27
N ARG A 240 23.67 -18.67 1.32
CA ARG A 240 25.14 -18.52 1.40
C ARG A 240 25.75 -17.64 0.30
N ASP A 241 24.97 -16.79 -0.33
CA ASP A 241 25.40 -15.85 -1.36
C ASP A 241 26.00 -14.59 -0.72
N ASP A 242 26.81 -13.84 -1.48
CA ASP A 242 27.23 -12.52 -1.05
C ASP A 242 26.08 -11.47 -1.13
N ALA A 243 26.22 -10.37 -0.40
CA ALA A 243 25.19 -9.35 -0.30
C ALA A 243 24.76 -8.76 -1.67
N SER A 244 25.69 -8.67 -2.64
CA SER A 244 25.38 -8.11 -3.96
C SER A 244 24.56 -9.09 -4.81
N THR A 245 24.82 -10.38 -4.68
CA THR A 245 24.05 -11.45 -5.33
C THR A 245 22.66 -11.57 -4.73
N LEU A 246 22.54 -11.50 -3.39
CA LEU A 246 21.27 -11.48 -2.70
C LEU A 246 20.40 -10.28 -3.13
N ALA A 247 20.98 -9.08 -3.20
CA ALA A 247 20.26 -7.87 -3.61
C ALA A 247 19.73 -7.96 -5.06
N ARG A 248 20.45 -8.64 -5.96
CA ARG A 248 19.98 -8.85 -7.35
C ARG A 248 18.94 -9.94 -7.51
N SER A 249 18.74 -10.77 -6.50
CA SER A 249 17.75 -11.88 -6.50
C SER A 249 16.44 -11.52 -5.79
N LEU A 250 16.32 -10.28 -5.28
CA LEU A 250 15.09 -9.72 -4.74
C LEU A 250 14.19 -9.21 -5.86
#